data_e5593ef3be1c19255ca8fdf1e702bd54
#
_entry.id   e5593ef3be1c19255ca8fdf1e702bd54
#
_cell.length_a   1.000
_cell.length_b   1.000
_cell.length_c   1.000
_cell.angle_alpha   90.00
_cell.angle_beta   90.00
_cell.angle_gamma   90.00
#
_symmetry.space_group_name_H-M   'P 1'
#
loop_
_entity.id
_entity.type
_entity.pdbx_description
1 polymer ?
#
loop_
_entity_poly.entity_id
_entity_poly.type
_entity_poly.pdbx_seq_one_letter_code
_entity_poly.pdbx_strand_id
1 'polypeptide(L)'
;MSIRHRSALMSALWIFALVASAGAQSVPLPREAQIGPRPFYLVDKMKDGPLKTELSQCTGPFHKTEFSFGHRGAALQFPEHSKESYLAAARMGAGVIECDVTFTKDRQLVCRHSQCDLHTTTNILSVPTLAAKCSQPFTPADPATGKKASAKCCTSDITLAEFKTLSAKMDGFNPDAKTSAEYQSGTPRWRTDLYANSGTLMTHDESIALIKSLGAKFTPELKAPDVAMPFDGDYTQEKYATQMLEAYKAAGIPPSDVFAQSFNLADILYWVKTEPGFAAQAVYLEDRYEKQGLDPAKPETWKPSMTELKAQGVKILGPPIYTMLALNAEGKIVPSEYAKAAKAAGLELIGWSLERDGPLNKGGGFYHSTVKAAIDRDGDTLTVLDVLAKQVGVRAMFSDWPATTTFYASCMGMK
;
A
#
# COMPACT_ATOMS: atom_id res chain seq x y z
N MET A 1 38.69 77.11 25.34
CA MET A 1 38.40 75.82 26.00
C MET A 1 37.51 75.07 25.08
N SER A 2 38.08 74.12 24.28
CA SER A 2 37.41 73.47 23.18
C SER A 2 37.18 72.00 23.56
N ILE A 3 35.93 71.58 23.64
CA ILE A 3 35.52 70.19 23.93
C ILE A 3 35.29 69.52 22.63
N ARG A 4 36.12 68.51 22.33
CA ARG A 4 35.93 67.59 21.14
C ARG A 4 35.04 66.48 21.52
N HIS A 5 33.89 66.31 20.79
CA HIS A 5 33.04 65.11 20.83
C HIS A 5 33.66 64.02 19.94
N ARG A 6 33.91 62.89 20.52
CA ARG A 6 34.23 61.66 19.79
C ARG A 6 32.95 60.84 19.57
N SER A 7 32.55 60.75 18.33
CA SER A 7 31.49 59.82 17.93
C SER A 7 32.06 58.41 17.77
N ALA A 8 31.52 57.43 18.54
CA ALA A 8 31.84 56.02 18.40
C ALA A 8 30.87 55.39 17.38
N LEU A 9 31.41 54.91 16.23
CA LEU A 9 30.66 54.05 15.31
C LEU A 9 30.60 52.63 15.88
N MET A 10 29.40 52.18 16.19
CA MET A 10 29.13 50.76 16.45
C MET A 10 28.90 50.05 15.12
N SER A 11 29.84 49.21 14.69
CA SER A 11 29.69 48.30 13.56
C SER A 11 28.91 47.06 14.02
N ALA A 12 27.67 46.91 13.56
CA ALA A 12 26.87 45.69 13.76
C ALA A 12 27.37 44.61 12.81
N LEU A 13 28.01 43.57 13.34
CA LEU A 13 28.32 42.35 12.61
C LEU A 13 27.03 41.52 12.48
N TRP A 14 26.51 41.39 11.25
CA TRP A 14 25.48 40.45 10.92
C TRP A 14 26.12 39.07 10.72
N ILE A 15 25.91 38.13 11.67
CA ILE A 15 26.27 36.74 11.53
C ILE A 15 25.17 36.09 10.68
N PHE A 16 25.45 35.84 9.41
CA PHE A 16 24.63 34.96 8.59
C PHE A 16 24.87 33.50 9.06
N ALA A 17 23.91 32.95 9.81
CA ALA A 17 23.88 31.52 10.07
C ALA A 17 23.55 30.81 8.76
N LEU A 18 24.54 30.17 8.14
CA LEU A 18 24.31 29.18 7.09
C LEU A 18 23.55 27.98 7.71
N VAL A 19 22.25 27.92 7.45
CA VAL A 19 21.50 26.69 7.66
C VAL A 19 21.97 25.71 6.59
N ALA A 20 22.91 24.84 6.97
CA ALA A 20 23.26 23.70 6.14
C ALA A 20 22.01 22.82 6.03
N SER A 21 21.38 22.79 4.85
CA SER A 21 20.39 21.79 4.51
C SER A 21 21.06 20.42 4.64
N ALA A 22 20.68 19.66 5.65
CA ALA A 22 21.06 18.25 5.76
C ALA A 22 20.49 17.54 4.53
N GLY A 23 21.30 17.39 3.49
CA GLY A 23 20.96 16.61 2.32
C GLY A 23 20.59 15.23 2.81
N ALA A 24 19.41 14.74 2.41
CA ALA A 24 18.99 13.37 2.68
C ALA A 24 20.08 12.43 2.17
N GLN A 25 20.79 11.76 3.11
CA GLN A 25 21.79 10.77 2.75
C GLN A 25 21.07 9.66 1.99
N SER A 26 21.47 9.43 0.74
CA SER A 26 20.97 8.33 -0.06
C SER A 26 21.31 7.02 0.66
N VAL A 27 20.29 6.21 0.95
CA VAL A 27 20.51 4.87 1.50
C VAL A 27 21.04 3.99 0.35
N PRO A 28 22.28 3.48 0.43
CA PRO A 28 22.79 2.63 -0.63
C PRO A 28 21.97 1.35 -0.70
N LEU A 29 21.37 1.09 -1.85
CA LEU A 29 20.72 -0.19 -2.14
C LEU A 29 21.75 -1.17 -2.71
N PRO A 30 21.64 -2.47 -2.41
CA PRO A 30 22.46 -3.49 -3.02
C PRO A 30 22.21 -3.54 -4.53
N ARG A 31 23.22 -3.98 -5.31
CA ARG A 31 23.09 -4.16 -6.77
C ARG A 31 22.07 -5.24 -7.12
N GLU A 32 21.93 -6.25 -6.27
CA GLU A 32 20.98 -7.35 -6.38
C GLU A 32 19.90 -7.23 -5.30
N ALA A 33 18.70 -7.69 -5.61
CA ALA A 33 17.61 -7.72 -4.65
C ALA A 33 17.90 -8.74 -3.53
N GLN A 34 17.61 -8.35 -2.29
CA GLN A 34 17.77 -9.20 -1.10
C GLN A 34 16.47 -9.97 -0.85
N ILE A 35 16.32 -11.12 -1.52
CA ILE A 35 15.07 -11.87 -1.46
C ILE A 35 14.90 -12.72 -0.18
N GLY A 36 15.98 -12.98 0.56
CA GLY A 36 15.94 -13.79 1.77
C GLY A 36 15.48 -15.25 1.54
N PRO A 37 15.21 -16.01 2.61
CA PRO A 37 14.88 -17.45 2.50
C PRO A 37 13.44 -17.76 2.09
N ARG A 38 12.49 -16.81 2.24
CA ARG A 38 11.06 -17.08 2.03
C ARG A 38 10.71 -17.60 0.64
N PRO A 39 11.19 -17.04 -0.49
CA PRO A 39 10.85 -17.56 -1.81
C PRO A 39 11.28 -19.02 -2.00
N PHE A 40 12.45 -19.42 -1.50
CA PHE A 40 12.94 -20.79 -1.56
C PHE A 40 12.08 -21.73 -0.73
N TYR A 41 11.69 -21.32 0.48
CA TYR A 41 10.70 -22.06 1.28
C TYR A 41 9.39 -22.28 0.52
N LEU A 42 8.89 -21.28 -0.21
CA LEU A 42 7.69 -21.42 -1.03
C LEU A 42 7.90 -22.46 -2.13
N VAL A 43 9.06 -22.45 -2.81
CA VAL A 43 9.42 -23.48 -3.80
C VAL A 43 9.45 -24.88 -3.19
N ASP A 44 10.08 -25.06 -2.03
CA ASP A 44 10.12 -26.34 -1.34
C ASP A 44 8.72 -26.89 -1.04
N LYS A 45 7.77 -25.99 -0.76
CA LYS A 45 6.37 -26.33 -0.45
C LYS A 45 5.48 -26.50 -1.68
N MET A 46 5.97 -26.27 -2.89
CA MET A 46 5.19 -26.52 -4.11
C MET A 46 4.91 -28.01 -4.33
N LYS A 47 3.81 -28.30 -5.03
CA LYS A 47 3.59 -29.63 -5.64
C LYS A 47 4.67 -29.88 -6.70
N ASP A 48 5.12 -31.14 -6.81
CA ASP A 48 6.09 -31.52 -7.82
C ASP A 48 5.52 -31.27 -9.23
N GLY A 49 6.36 -30.75 -10.11
CA GLY A 49 5.97 -30.40 -11.47
C GLY A 49 6.97 -29.48 -12.16
N PRO A 50 6.70 -29.15 -13.43
CA PRO A 50 7.64 -28.35 -14.24
C PRO A 50 7.99 -26.99 -13.60
N LEU A 51 6.97 -26.28 -13.08
CA LEU A 51 7.19 -24.97 -12.44
C LEU A 51 8.10 -25.06 -11.20
N LYS A 52 7.89 -26.06 -10.34
CA LYS A 52 8.76 -26.27 -9.18
C LYS A 52 10.19 -26.60 -9.62
N THR A 53 10.35 -27.43 -10.63
CA THR A 53 11.67 -27.78 -11.19
C THR A 53 12.38 -26.54 -11.71
N GLU A 54 11.69 -25.70 -12.50
CA GLU A 54 12.22 -24.45 -13.05
C GLU A 54 12.65 -23.48 -11.93
N LEU A 55 11.77 -23.24 -10.95
CA LEU A 55 12.05 -22.32 -9.84
C LEU A 55 13.14 -22.85 -8.90
N SER A 56 13.26 -24.17 -8.71
CA SER A 56 14.32 -24.78 -7.88
C SER A 56 15.72 -24.61 -8.48
N GLN A 57 15.81 -24.44 -9.79
CA GLN A 57 17.09 -24.23 -10.50
C GLN A 57 17.48 -22.74 -10.57
N CYS A 58 16.61 -21.85 -10.14
CA CYS A 58 16.84 -20.40 -10.20
C CYS A 58 17.74 -19.95 -9.05
N THR A 59 18.98 -19.57 -9.40
CA THR A 59 20.00 -19.12 -8.44
C THR A 59 20.28 -17.62 -8.48
N GLY A 60 19.50 -16.87 -9.30
CA GLY A 60 19.71 -15.44 -9.53
C GLY A 60 20.60 -15.16 -10.75
N PRO A 61 21.06 -13.94 -10.95
CA PRO A 61 20.87 -12.78 -10.06
C PRO A 61 19.42 -12.30 -10.00
N PHE A 62 19.03 -11.74 -8.82
CA PHE A 62 17.69 -11.22 -8.60
C PHE A 62 17.70 -9.70 -8.73
N HIS A 63 16.78 -9.15 -9.52
CA HIS A 63 16.80 -7.73 -9.88
C HIS A 63 15.48 -7.02 -9.50
N LYS A 64 15.61 -5.73 -9.22
CA LYS A 64 14.45 -4.86 -9.09
C LYS A 64 13.60 -4.93 -10.36
N THR A 65 12.27 -5.05 -10.20
CA THR A 65 11.32 -5.17 -11.30
C THR A 65 10.03 -4.40 -11.04
N GLU A 66 9.48 -3.78 -12.09
CA GLU A 66 8.17 -3.13 -12.03
C GLU A 66 7.00 -4.13 -12.00
N PHE A 67 7.25 -5.43 -12.12
CA PHE A 67 6.26 -6.45 -11.84
C PHE A 67 5.96 -6.56 -10.33
N SER A 68 6.89 -6.16 -9.47
CA SER A 68 6.80 -6.24 -8.00
C SER A 68 6.36 -4.90 -7.42
N PHE A 69 5.11 -4.83 -6.91
CA PHE A 69 4.57 -3.70 -6.18
C PHE A 69 4.61 -4.01 -4.68
N GLY A 70 5.31 -3.19 -3.90
CA GLY A 70 5.36 -3.31 -2.44
C GLY A 70 4.08 -2.79 -1.81
N HIS A 71 3.15 -3.71 -1.44
CA HIS A 71 1.87 -3.40 -0.83
C HIS A 71 2.07 -2.83 0.57
N ARG A 72 1.79 -1.54 0.75
CA ARG A 72 2.09 -0.78 1.98
C ARG A 72 3.57 -0.87 2.39
N GLY A 73 4.45 -1.10 1.40
CA GLY A 73 5.86 -1.44 1.58
C GLY A 73 6.12 -2.95 1.64
N ALA A 74 6.53 -3.49 2.78
CA ALA A 74 6.75 -4.91 3.07
C ALA A 74 5.96 -5.31 4.33
N ALA A 75 4.64 -5.18 4.26
CA ALA A 75 3.74 -5.21 5.40
C ALA A 75 3.62 -6.58 6.09
N LEU A 76 4.15 -7.66 5.49
CA LEU A 76 4.16 -8.99 6.14
C LEU A 76 4.93 -8.98 7.46
N GLN A 77 6.03 -8.22 7.55
CA GLN A 77 6.93 -8.22 8.70
C GLN A 77 7.27 -6.83 9.25
N PHE A 78 6.85 -5.76 8.58
CA PHE A 78 7.12 -4.39 8.99
C PHE A 78 5.80 -3.65 9.18
N PRO A 79 5.72 -2.68 10.12
CA PRO A 79 4.55 -1.81 10.21
C PRO A 79 4.26 -1.16 8.86
N GLU A 80 3.03 -1.32 8.39
CA GLU A 80 2.60 -0.78 7.09
C GLU A 80 2.79 0.72 6.99
N HIS A 81 3.14 1.22 5.79
CA HIS A 81 3.35 2.63 5.50
C HIS A 81 4.37 3.33 6.41
N SER A 82 5.34 2.57 6.94
CA SER A 82 6.48 3.09 7.69
C SER A 82 7.71 3.23 6.80
N LYS A 83 8.64 4.09 7.21
CA LYS A 83 9.96 4.23 6.56
C LYS A 83 10.66 2.88 6.43
N GLU A 84 10.62 2.07 7.48
CA GLU A 84 11.27 0.76 7.55
C GLU A 84 10.64 -0.23 6.56
N SER A 85 9.31 -0.20 6.40
CA SER A 85 8.57 -1.00 5.43
C SER A 85 8.96 -0.66 4.00
N TYR A 86 9.07 0.62 3.68
CA TYR A 86 9.48 1.09 2.34
C TYR A 86 10.94 0.73 2.01
N LEU A 87 11.85 0.89 2.98
CA LEU A 87 13.24 0.46 2.85
C LEU A 87 13.36 -1.04 2.60
N ALA A 88 12.59 -1.84 3.34
CA ALA A 88 12.56 -3.30 3.17
C ALA A 88 12.04 -3.69 1.78
N ALA A 89 10.93 -3.10 1.32
CA ALA A 89 10.38 -3.35 -0.01
C ALA A 89 11.38 -3.05 -1.12
N ALA A 90 12.06 -1.89 -1.06
CA ALA A 90 13.09 -1.53 -2.03
C ALA A 90 14.27 -2.51 -2.03
N ARG A 91 14.75 -2.94 -0.85
CA ARG A 91 15.81 -3.95 -0.74
C ARG A 91 15.41 -5.30 -1.32
N MET A 92 14.14 -5.65 -1.22
CA MET A 92 13.56 -6.87 -1.80
C MET A 92 13.32 -6.77 -3.30
N GLY A 93 13.62 -5.63 -3.93
CA GLY A 93 13.52 -5.44 -5.36
C GLY A 93 12.15 -4.99 -5.87
N ALA A 94 11.28 -4.44 -5.00
CA ALA A 94 10.08 -3.77 -5.46
C ALA A 94 10.44 -2.60 -6.40
N GLY A 95 9.93 -2.63 -7.61
CA GLY A 95 10.09 -1.54 -8.58
C GLY A 95 9.12 -0.40 -8.35
N VAL A 96 8.01 -0.68 -7.68
CA VAL A 96 6.96 0.29 -7.30
C VAL A 96 6.60 0.11 -5.83
N ILE A 97 6.43 1.21 -5.10
CA ILE A 97 6.10 1.18 -3.67
C ILE A 97 4.85 2.03 -3.41
N GLU A 98 3.97 1.50 -2.57
CA GLU A 98 2.68 2.09 -2.27
C GLU A 98 2.72 3.01 -1.05
N CYS A 99 2.01 4.15 -1.16
CA CYS A 99 1.56 4.96 -0.03
C CYS A 99 0.05 5.18 -0.15
N ASP A 100 -0.72 4.60 0.75
CA ASP A 100 -2.14 4.93 0.90
C ASP A 100 -2.25 6.32 1.54
N VAL A 101 -2.84 7.25 0.86
CA VAL A 101 -2.85 8.66 1.24
C VAL A 101 -4.14 8.99 1.96
N THR A 102 -4.02 9.58 3.16
CA THR A 102 -5.09 10.18 3.93
C THR A 102 -4.70 11.59 4.38
N PHE A 103 -5.59 12.35 5.02
CA PHE A 103 -5.27 13.70 5.49
C PHE A 103 -5.50 13.85 6.99
N THR A 104 -4.69 14.70 7.62
CA THR A 104 -4.79 15.10 9.03
C THR A 104 -5.83 16.19 9.24
N LYS A 105 -6.10 16.56 10.50
CA LYS A 105 -6.99 17.66 10.87
C LYS A 105 -6.63 18.99 10.19
N ASP A 106 -5.33 19.26 10.03
CA ASP A 106 -4.78 20.42 9.33
C ASP A 106 -4.52 20.15 7.85
N ARG A 107 -5.18 19.14 7.26
CA ARG A 107 -5.20 18.81 5.83
C ARG A 107 -3.81 18.47 5.25
N GLN A 108 -2.89 17.98 6.08
CA GLN A 108 -1.60 17.50 5.61
C GLN A 108 -1.70 16.03 5.20
N LEU A 109 -1.12 15.66 4.06
CA LEU A 109 -1.21 14.29 3.56
C LEU A 109 -0.22 13.35 4.27
N VAL A 110 -0.71 12.19 4.69
CA VAL A 110 0.06 11.15 5.40
C VAL A 110 -0.21 9.78 4.79
N CYS A 111 0.74 8.85 4.95
CA CYS A 111 0.60 7.48 4.45
C CYS A 111 -0.08 6.60 5.51
N ARG A 112 -1.38 6.31 5.36
CA ARG A 112 -2.16 5.37 6.19
C ARG A 112 -3.22 4.67 5.35
N HIS A 113 -3.43 3.37 5.60
CA HIS A 113 -4.34 2.54 4.81
C HIS A 113 -5.82 3.00 4.91
N SER A 114 -6.22 3.56 6.02
CA SER A 114 -7.53 4.18 6.21
C SER A 114 -7.38 5.49 6.96
N GLN A 115 -8.28 6.43 6.71
CA GLN A 115 -8.33 7.66 7.51
C GLN A 115 -8.53 7.38 9.00
N CYS A 116 -9.17 6.27 9.36
CA CYS A 116 -9.51 5.92 10.73
C CYS A 116 -8.90 4.59 11.18
N ASP A 117 -7.60 4.35 10.92
CA ASP A 117 -6.88 3.14 11.34
C ASP A 117 -5.84 3.35 12.44
N LEU A 118 -5.64 4.57 12.93
CA LEU A 118 -4.57 4.88 13.88
C LEU A 118 -4.61 4.03 15.15
N HIS A 119 -5.78 3.58 15.60
CA HIS A 119 -5.95 2.73 16.77
C HIS A 119 -5.45 1.30 16.57
N THR A 120 -5.32 0.84 15.33
CA THR A 120 -4.85 -0.52 14.97
C THR A 120 -3.45 -0.53 14.40
N THR A 121 -2.94 0.61 13.91
CA THR A 121 -1.68 0.71 13.17
C THR A 121 -0.64 1.62 13.82
N THR A 122 -0.98 2.26 14.93
CA THR A 122 -0.07 3.14 15.69
C THR A 122 -0.20 2.91 17.20
N ASN A 123 0.65 3.55 17.98
CA ASN A 123 0.59 3.54 19.44
C ASN A 123 -0.37 4.60 20.03
N ILE A 124 -1.29 5.17 19.26
CA ILE A 124 -2.14 6.31 19.69
C ILE A 124 -2.90 6.03 21.00
N LEU A 125 -3.42 4.81 21.20
CA LEU A 125 -4.16 4.46 22.41
C LEU A 125 -3.26 4.37 23.67
N SER A 126 -1.94 4.34 23.49
CA SER A 126 -0.95 4.40 24.57
C SER A 126 -0.49 5.82 24.90
N VAL A 127 -0.99 6.83 24.16
CA VAL A 127 -0.72 8.27 24.38
C VAL A 127 -1.99 8.95 24.87
N PRO A 128 -2.20 9.15 26.18
CA PRO A 128 -3.50 9.56 26.73
C PRO A 128 -4.07 10.85 26.13
N THR A 129 -3.20 11.84 25.85
CA THR A 129 -3.61 13.13 25.27
C THR A 129 -4.11 13.00 23.81
N LEU A 130 -3.63 12.02 23.07
CA LEU A 130 -4.06 11.74 21.68
C LEU A 130 -5.19 10.71 21.66
N ALA A 131 -5.18 9.72 22.54
CA ALA A 131 -6.28 8.78 22.71
C ALA A 131 -7.61 9.48 23.02
N ALA A 132 -7.56 10.58 23.81
CA ALA A 132 -8.72 11.40 24.13
C ALA A 132 -9.29 12.18 22.92
N LYS A 133 -8.54 12.31 21.84
CA LYS A 133 -8.98 12.96 20.59
C LYS A 133 -9.64 12.02 19.60
N CYS A 134 -9.52 10.70 19.81
CA CYS A 134 -10.14 9.71 18.94
C CYS A 134 -11.65 9.97 18.83
N SER A 135 -12.19 9.91 17.62
CA SER A 135 -13.63 10.09 17.36
C SER A 135 -14.49 9.04 18.09
N GLN A 136 -13.91 7.87 18.41
CA GLN A 136 -14.47 6.89 19.34
C GLN A 136 -13.38 6.42 20.29
N PRO A 137 -13.43 6.77 21.59
CA PRO A 137 -12.51 6.26 22.61
C PRO A 137 -12.55 4.74 22.73
N PHE A 138 -11.44 4.16 23.23
CA PHE A 138 -11.38 2.72 23.49
C PHE A 138 -12.52 2.28 24.42
N THR A 139 -13.21 1.22 23.99
CA THR A 139 -14.25 0.53 24.80
C THR A 139 -13.84 -0.93 24.95
N PRO A 140 -13.73 -1.48 26.18
CA PRO A 140 -13.35 -2.87 26.41
C PRO A 140 -14.43 -3.84 25.93
N ALA A 141 -14.01 -5.07 25.65
CA ALA A 141 -14.93 -6.17 25.39
C ALA A 141 -15.76 -6.51 26.64
N ASP A 142 -17.03 -6.83 26.41
CA ASP A 142 -17.92 -7.32 27.46
C ASP A 142 -18.44 -8.73 27.10
N PRO A 143 -17.89 -9.79 27.71
CA PRO A 143 -18.33 -11.16 27.45
C PRO A 143 -19.78 -11.44 27.83
N ALA A 144 -20.34 -10.69 28.82
CA ALA A 144 -21.71 -10.91 29.25
C ALA A 144 -22.73 -10.51 28.19
N THR A 145 -22.40 -9.48 27.38
CA THR A 145 -23.27 -9.00 26.30
C THR A 145 -22.76 -9.45 24.90
N GLY A 146 -21.59 -10.10 24.82
CA GLY A 146 -20.93 -10.46 23.55
C GLY A 146 -20.30 -9.27 22.81
N LYS A 147 -20.27 -8.06 23.43
CA LYS A 147 -19.68 -6.87 22.82
C LYS A 147 -18.18 -7.01 22.70
N LYS A 148 -17.66 -6.75 21.51
CA LYS A 148 -16.21 -6.74 21.24
C LYS A 148 -15.58 -5.39 21.63
N ALA A 149 -14.29 -5.42 21.93
CA ALA A 149 -13.52 -4.21 22.14
C ALA A 149 -13.46 -3.38 20.86
N SER A 150 -13.51 -2.07 20.98
CA SER A 150 -13.52 -1.15 19.85
C SER A 150 -12.86 0.19 20.18
N ALA A 151 -12.35 0.84 19.16
CA ALA A 151 -11.91 2.22 19.15
C ALA A 151 -12.01 2.76 17.70
N LYS A 152 -12.07 4.07 17.51
CA LYS A 152 -11.94 4.71 16.19
C LYS A 152 -11.10 5.98 16.36
N CYS A 153 -9.89 5.96 15.82
CA CYS A 153 -8.95 7.09 15.85
C CYS A 153 -8.53 7.41 14.42
N CYS A 154 -8.85 8.62 13.99
CA CYS A 154 -8.68 9.04 12.61
C CYS A 154 -7.48 9.99 12.46
N THR A 155 -6.85 10.02 11.28
CA THR A 155 -5.83 11.01 10.96
C THR A 155 -6.41 12.43 11.05
N SER A 156 -7.69 12.60 10.69
CA SER A 156 -8.43 13.86 10.80
C SER A 156 -8.80 14.28 12.23
N ASP A 157 -8.59 13.42 13.24
CA ASP A 157 -8.78 13.78 14.65
C ASP A 157 -7.60 14.61 15.20
N ILE A 158 -6.42 14.51 14.57
CA ILE A 158 -5.15 15.06 15.03
C ILE A 158 -4.43 15.87 13.95
N THR A 159 -3.59 16.82 14.37
CA THR A 159 -2.73 17.58 13.45
C THR A 159 -1.53 16.77 12.99
N LEU A 160 -0.85 17.23 11.93
CA LEU A 160 0.41 16.62 11.47
C LEU A 160 1.47 16.60 12.58
N ALA A 161 1.60 17.67 13.33
CA ALA A 161 2.56 17.74 14.44
C ALA A 161 2.30 16.65 15.47
N GLU A 162 1.05 16.38 15.81
CA GLU A 162 0.64 15.30 16.72
C GLU A 162 0.84 13.92 16.09
N PHE A 163 0.48 13.74 14.83
CA PHE A 163 0.72 12.50 14.09
C PHE A 163 2.21 12.10 14.11
N LYS A 164 3.11 13.05 13.93
CA LYS A 164 4.56 12.80 13.94
C LYS A 164 5.13 12.44 15.32
N THR A 165 4.36 12.56 16.40
CA THR A 165 4.76 12.07 17.74
C THR A 165 4.43 10.59 17.95
N LEU A 166 3.62 9.99 17.08
CA LEU A 166 3.26 8.59 17.14
C LEU A 166 4.32 7.69 16.51
N SER A 167 4.29 6.42 16.91
CA SER A 167 5.06 5.35 16.26
C SER A 167 4.11 4.39 15.55
N ALA A 168 4.52 3.92 14.37
CA ALA A 168 3.81 2.85 13.69
C ALA A 168 4.02 1.52 14.43
N LYS A 169 2.97 0.71 14.49
CA LYS A 169 2.98 -0.67 14.98
C LYS A 169 2.49 -1.61 13.89
N MET A 170 2.82 -2.89 14.03
CA MET A 170 2.19 -3.92 13.18
C MET A 170 0.67 -3.81 13.32
N ASP A 171 -0.04 -3.81 12.18
CA ASP A 171 -1.50 -3.73 12.13
C ASP A 171 -2.15 -4.94 12.82
N GLY A 172 -3.38 -4.72 13.27
CA GLY A 172 -4.17 -5.70 13.98
C GLY A 172 -4.57 -5.26 15.39
N PHE A 173 -5.63 -5.86 15.88
CA PHE A 173 -6.17 -5.61 17.21
C PHE A 173 -6.77 -6.88 17.81
N ASN A 174 -6.86 -6.92 19.14
CA ASN A 174 -7.52 -8.00 19.87
C ASN A 174 -8.99 -7.59 20.14
N PRO A 175 -9.98 -8.23 19.50
CA PRO A 175 -11.39 -7.89 19.69
C PRO A 175 -11.94 -8.29 21.08
N ASP A 176 -11.22 -9.11 21.84
CA ASP A 176 -11.63 -9.58 23.17
C ASP A 176 -10.90 -8.83 24.31
N ALA A 177 -10.19 -7.75 23.98
CA ALA A 177 -9.37 -6.99 24.91
C ALA A 177 -10.18 -6.29 26.02
N LYS A 178 -9.60 -6.27 27.22
CA LYS A 178 -10.12 -5.55 28.38
C LYS A 178 -9.44 -4.19 28.57
N THR A 179 -8.25 -4.03 28.04
CA THR A 179 -7.44 -2.81 28.11
C THR A 179 -6.99 -2.37 26.72
N SER A 180 -6.64 -1.09 26.57
CA SER A 180 -6.11 -0.55 25.33
C SER A 180 -4.78 -1.22 24.94
N ALA A 181 -3.95 -1.60 25.91
CA ALA A 181 -2.70 -2.32 25.67
C ALA A 181 -2.95 -3.73 25.08
N GLU A 182 -3.89 -4.48 25.65
CA GLU A 182 -4.31 -5.77 25.09
C GLU A 182 -4.91 -5.61 23.68
N TYR A 183 -5.71 -4.55 23.48
CA TYR A 183 -6.30 -4.26 22.16
C TYR A 183 -5.24 -4.08 21.10
N GLN A 184 -4.19 -3.34 21.38
CA GLN A 184 -3.10 -3.07 20.44
C GLN A 184 -2.16 -4.25 20.20
N SER A 185 -2.25 -5.34 20.96
CA SER A 185 -1.39 -6.54 20.84
C SER A 185 -1.99 -7.64 19.94
N GLY A 186 -2.92 -7.30 19.06
CA GLY A 186 -3.69 -8.27 18.26
C GLY A 186 -3.07 -8.69 16.92
N THR A 187 -1.80 -8.41 16.65
CA THR A 187 -1.14 -8.86 15.42
C THR A 187 -1.15 -10.39 15.30
N PRO A 188 -1.55 -10.96 14.14
CA PRO A 188 -1.58 -12.40 13.95
C PRO A 188 -0.21 -13.05 14.14
N ARG A 189 -0.15 -14.20 14.83
CA ARG A 189 1.09 -14.89 15.17
C ARG A 189 1.92 -15.42 13.99
N TRP A 190 1.31 -15.54 12.81
CA TRP A 190 2.02 -15.95 11.60
C TRP A 190 2.83 -14.83 10.95
N ARG A 191 2.66 -13.58 11.42
CA ARG A 191 3.47 -12.43 11.02
C ARG A 191 4.59 -12.23 12.02
N THR A 192 5.77 -11.91 11.53
CA THR A 192 6.86 -11.40 12.37
C THR A 192 6.71 -9.90 12.54
N ASP A 193 7.36 -9.37 13.56
CA ASP A 193 7.15 -8.02 14.02
C ASP A 193 8.45 -7.23 14.14
N LEU A 194 9.21 -7.14 13.06
CA LEU A 194 10.34 -6.24 12.97
C LEU A 194 9.84 -4.79 13.09
N TYR A 195 10.40 -4.02 14.01
CA TYR A 195 9.94 -2.67 14.36
C TYR A 195 8.48 -2.62 14.86
N ALA A 196 7.99 -3.66 15.48
CA ALA A 196 6.58 -3.88 15.82
C ALA A 196 5.86 -2.70 16.47
N ASN A 197 6.56 -1.87 17.25
CA ASN A 197 6.01 -0.69 17.94
C ASN A 197 6.92 0.54 17.80
N SER A 198 7.78 0.59 16.81
CA SER A 198 8.79 1.65 16.65
C SER A 198 9.00 2.09 15.20
N GLY A 199 8.07 1.74 14.31
CA GLY A 199 8.12 2.18 12.92
C GLY A 199 7.92 3.70 12.80
N THR A 200 8.63 4.32 11.86
CA THR A 200 8.58 5.76 11.59
C THR A 200 7.42 6.07 10.67
N LEU A 201 6.43 6.82 11.16
CA LEU A 201 5.31 7.31 10.35
C LEU A 201 5.78 8.32 9.31
N MET A 202 5.22 8.23 8.11
CA MET A 202 5.59 9.04 6.95
C MET A 202 4.46 10.00 6.55
N THR A 203 4.82 11.25 6.23
CA THR A 203 3.97 12.11 5.40
C THR A 203 4.03 11.62 3.96
N HIS A 204 3.08 12.06 3.13
CA HIS A 204 3.12 11.78 1.70
C HIS A 204 4.38 12.35 1.04
N ASP A 205 4.76 13.59 1.36
CA ASP A 205 5.98 14.22 0.84
C ASP A 205 7.25 13.48 1.27
N GLU A 206 7.34 13.07 2.55
CA GLU A 206 8.47 12.26 3.04
C GLU A 206 8.55 10.92 2.31
N SER A 207 7.39 10.28 2.02
CA SER A 207 7.34 9.02 1.27
C SER A 207 7.84 9.20 -0.16
N ILE A 208 7.43 10.29 -0.84
CA ILE A 208 7.89 10.63 -2.18
C ILE A 208 9.42 10.81 -2.19
N ALA A 209 9.95 11.60 -1.26
CA ALA A 209 11.39 11.84 -1.16
C ALA A 209 12.17 10.53 -0.91
N LEU A 210 11.69 9.69 0.00
CA LEU A 210 12.31 8.40 0.31
C LEU A 210 12.28 7.47 -0.90
N ILE A 211 11.10 7.19 -1.48
CA ILE A 211 10.93 6.26 -2.59
C ILE A 211 11.73 6.71 -3.81
N LYS A 212 11.76 8.03 -4.10
CA LYS A 212 12.63 8.62 -5.13
C LYS A 212 14.10 8.30 -4.87
N SER A 213 14.58 8.47 -3.63
CA SER A 213 15.98 8.18 -3.26
C SER A 213 16.35 6.71 -3.40
N LEU A 214 15.36 5.81 -3.32
CA LEU A 214 15.49 4.36 -3.51
C LEU A 214 15.41 3.95 -4.99
N GLY A 215 15.14 4.90 -5.88
CA GLY A 215 15.01 4.65 -7.31
C GLY A 215 13.84 3.74 -7.66
N ALA A 216 12.79 3.71 -6.86
CA ALA A 216 11.53 3.02 -7.13
C ALA A 216 10.48 4.01 -7.66
N LYS A 217 9.46 3.48 -8.34
CA LYS A 217 8.26 4.20 -8.77
C LYS A 217 7.20 4.20 -7.69
N PHE A 218 6.09 4.87 -7.93
CA PHE A 218 5.10 5.23 -6.94
C PHE A 218 3.72 4.69 -7.30
N THR A 219 2.99 4.18 -6.31
CA THR A 219 1.57 3.88 -6.45
C THR A 219 0.78 4.44 -5.27
N PRO A 220 0.47 5.77 -5.30
CA PRO A 220 -0.35 6.36 -4.24
C PRO A 220 -1.81 5.96 -4.40
N GLU A 221 -2.45 5.50 -3.33
CA GLU A 221 -3.89 5.34 -3.28
C GLU A 221 -4.56 6.54 -2.61
N LEU A 222 -5.49 7.19 -3.29
CA LEU A 222 -6.36 8.20 -2.69
C LEU A 222 -7.43 7.46 -1.88
N LYS A 223 -7.25 7.38 -0.56
CA LYS A 223 -8.18 6.68 0.32
C LYS A 223 -9.51 7.42 0.41
N ALA A 224 -10.61 6.65 0.44
CA ALA A 224 -11.92 7.23 0.70
C ALA A 224 -11.93 7.92 2.07
N PRO A 225 -12.39 9.19 2.17
CA PRO A 225 -12.53 9.85 3.46
C PRO A 225 -13.58 9.17 4.34
N ASP A 226 -13.25 8.99 5.63
CA ASP A 226 -14.19 8.52 6.67
C ASP A 226 -14.89 9.69 7.38
N VAL A 227 -14.82 10.88 6.81
CA VAL A 227 -15.48 12.11 7.28
C VAL A 227 -16.29 12.71 6.15
N ALA A 228 -17.26 13.57 6.53
CA ALA A 228 -18.07 14.27 5.53
C ALA A 228 -17.20 15.19 4.66
N MET A 229 -17.42 15.14 3.35
CA MET A 229 -16.79 16.05 2.39
C MET A 229 -17.85 17.05 1.87
N PRO A 230 -17.52 18.34 1.69
CA PRO A 230 -16.23 18.99 1.95
C PRO A 230 -15.83 18.95 3.44
N PHE A 231 -14.59 18.54 3.74
CA PHE A 231 -14.07 18.58 5.09
C PHE A 231 -13.75 20.04 5.50
N ASP A 232 -14.15 20.40 6.73
CA ASP A 232 -13.91 21.73 7.31
C ASP A 232 -14.31 22.87 6.34
N GLY A 233 -15.47 22.71 5.70
CA GLY A 233 -16.19 23.70 4.90
C GLY A 233 -15.79 23.78 3.43
N ASP A 234 -14.51 23.68 3.07
CA ASP A 234 -14.05 23.93 1.70
C ASP A 234 -13.07 22.90 1.11
N TYR A 235 -12.65 21.91 1.88
CA TYR A 235 -11.75 20.86 1.42
C TYR A 235 -12.55 19.74 0.74
N THR A 236 -12.77 19.90 -0.57
CA THR A 236 -13.57 18.96 -1.38
C THR A 236 -12.76 17.71 -1.75
N GLN A 237 -13.45 16.67 -2.24
CA GLN A 237 -12.80 15.46 -2.77
C GLN A 237 -11.83 15.78 -3.90
N GLU A 238 -12.18 16.71 -4.79
CA GLU A 238 -11.32 17.11 -5.90
C GLU A 238 -10.08 17.87 -5.41
N LYS A 239 -10.20 18.72 -4.37
CA LYS A 239 -9.04 19.37 -3.75
C LYS A 239 -8.09 18.34 -3.15
N TYR A 240 -8.62 17.34 -2.45
CA TYR A 240 -7.83 16.25 -1.89
C TYR A 240 -7.14 15.43 -3.00
N ALA A 241 -7.88 15.05 -4.05
CA ALA A 241 -7.34 14.33 -5.19
C ALA A 241 -6.26 15.12 -5.95
N THR A 242 -6.44 16.45 -6.09
CA THR A 242 -5.46 17.35 -6.70
C THR A 242 -4.21 17.47 -5.82
N GLN A 243 -4.36 17.68 -4.52
CA GLN A 243 -3.24 17.84 -3.59
C GLN A 243 -2.30 16.63 -3.61
N MET A 244 -2.84 15.39 -3.72
CA MET A 244 -2.04 14.19 -3.82
C MET A 244 -1.12 14.21 -5.06
N LEU A 245 -1.63 14.61 -6.22
CA LEU A 245 -0.83 14.66 -7.46
C LEU A 245 0.11 15.87 -7.51
N GLU A 246 -0.29 17.01 -6.95
CA GLU A 246 0.57 18.20 -6.87
C GLU A 246 1.86 17.94 -6.07
N ALA A 247 1.83 17.07 -5.05
CA ALA A 247 3.02 16.66 -4.30
C ALA A 247 4.06 15.99 -5.23
N TYR A 248 3.64 15.14 -6.17
CA TYR A 248 4.53 14.54 -7.17
C TYR A 248 5.09 15.56 -8.15
N LYS A 249 4.26 16.50 -8.62
CA LYS A 249 4.69 17.60 -9.49
C LYS A 249 5.75 18.46 -8.80
N ALA A 250 5.49 18.84 -7.55
CA ALA A 250 6.41 19.63 -6.73
C ALA A 250 7.76 18.92 -6.50
N ALA A 251 7.73 17.58 -6.35
CA ALA A 251 8.93 16.76 -6.21
C ALA A 251 9.67 16.48 -7.55
N GLY A 252 9.13 16.98 -8.67
CA GLY A 252 9.68 16.75 -10.01
C GLY A 252 9.64 15.27 -10.42
N ILE A 253 8.59 14.55 -10.04
CA ILE A 253 8.36 13.15 -10.45
C ILE A 253 7.59 13.15 -11.76
N PRO A 254 8.10 12.46 -12.81
CA PRO A 254 7.37 12.37 -14.06
C PRO A 254 6.09 11.54 -13.88
N PRO A 255 4.97 11.91 -14.52
CA PRO A 255 3.71 11.17 -14.45
C PRO A 255 3.84 9.68 -14.82
N SER A 256 4.80 9.33 -15.69
CA SER A 256 5.11 7.94 -16.08
C SER A 256 5.63 7.06 -14.94
N ASP A 257 6.03 7.66 -13.82
CA ASP A 257 6.52 6.93 -12.65
C ASP A 257 5.47 6.82 -11.53
N VAL A 258 4.24 7.33 -11.77
CA VAL A 258 3.17 7.38 -10.75
C VAL A 258 1.94 6.60 -11.23
N PHE A 259 1.59 5.55 -10.52
CA PHE A 259 0.37 4.75 -10.68
C PHE A 259 -0.66 5.19 -9.63
N ALA A 260 -1.25 6.39 -9.82
CA ALA A 260 -2.26 6.90 -8.89
C ALA A 260 -3.49 6.00 -8.90
N GLN A 261 -3.98 5.62 -7.73
CA GLN A 261 -5.08 4.65 -7.62
C GLN A 261 -6.21 5.14 -6.71
N SER A 262 -7.42 4.70 -6.98
CA SER A 262 -8.60 4.93 -6.15
C SER A 262 -9.65 3.85 -6.38
N PHE A 263 -10.39 3.49 -5.32
CA PHE A 263 -11.63 2.70 -5.42
C PHE A 263 -12.83 3.51 -5.90
N ASN A 264 -12.72 4.84 -5.91
CA ASN A 264 -13.77 5.71 -6.40
C ASN A 264 -13.56 6.03 -7.88
N LEU A 265 -14.42 5.50 -8.75
CA LEU A 265 -14.33 5.77 -10.18
C LEU A 265 -14.39 7.28 -10.51
N ALA A 266 -15.11 8.08 -9.71
CA ALA A 266 -15.17 9.52 -9.92
C ALA A 266 -13.81 10.21 -9.78
N ASP A 267 -12.93 9.75 -8.89
CA ASP A 267 -11.57 10.27 -8.76
C ASP A 267 -10.74 9.96 -10.01
N ILE A 268 -10.85 8.73 -10.53
CA ILE A 268 -10.17 8.34 -11.77
C ILE A 268 -10.64 9.20 -12.95
N LEU A 269 -11.95 9.40 -13.09
CA LEU A 269 -12.52 10.22 -14.17
C LEU A 269 -12.17 11.71 -13.99
N TYR A 270 -12.06 12.18 -12.76
CA TYR A 270 -11.56 13.52 -12.46
C TYR A 270 -10.11 13.68 -12.98
N TRP A 271 -9.23 12.74 -12.69
CA TRP A 271 -7.84 12.78 -13.18
C TRP A 271 -7.76 12.62 -14.71
N VAL A 272 -8.60 11.77 -15.31
CA VAL A 272 -8.69 11.67 -16.79
C VAL A 272 -8.98 13.03 -17.42
N LYS A 273 -9.84 13.83 -16.78
CA LYS A 273 -10.22 15.16 -17.26
C LYS A 273 -9.17 16.25 -16.96
N THR A 274 -8.61 16.26 -15.75
CA THR A 274 -7.78 17.39 -15.24
C THR A 274 -6.29 17.11 -15.29
N GLU A 275 -5.87 15.84 -15.22
CA GLU A 275 -4.49 15.38 -15.09
C GLU A 275 -4.17 14.23 -16.07
N PRO A 276 -4.35 14.44 -17.40
CA PRO A 276 -4.25 13.33 -18.37
C PRO A 276 -2.88 12.64 -18.38
N GLY A 277 -1.81 13.34 -17.99
CA GLY A 277 -0.47 12.76 -17.84
C GLY A 277 -0.43 11.67 -16.77
N PHE A 278 -0.97 11.95 -15.57
CA PHE A 278 -1.07 10.98 -14.47
C PHE A 278 -2.14 9.93 -14.76
N ALA A 279 -3.27 10.31 -15.36
CA ALA A 279 -4.35 9.40 -15.72
C ALA A 279 -3.92 8.32 -16.73
N ALA A 280 -2.82 8.55 -17.46
CA ALA A 280 -2.26 7.54 -18.37
C ALA A 280 -1.86 6.23 -17.66
N GLN A 281 -1.57 6.29 -16.36
CA GLN A 281 -1.24 5.14 -15.50
C GLN A 281 -2.15 5.03 -14.27
N ALA A 282 -3.24 5.80 -14.20
CA ALA A 282 -4.18 5.70 -13.08
C ALA A 282 -4.83 4.30 -13.03
N VAL A 283 -4.96 3.78 -11.81
CA VAL A 283 -5.48 2.45 -11.53
C VAL A 283 -6.84 2.57 -10.86
N TYR A 284 -7.90 2.07 -11.50
CA TYR A 284 -9.20 1.93 -10.87
C TYR A 284 -9.23 0.63 -10.08
N LEU A 285 -9.23 0.74 -8.75
CA LEU A 285 -9.29 -0.39 -7.83
C LEU A 285 -10.70 -0.98 -7.79
N GLU A 286 -10.80 -2.32 -7.77
CA GLU A 286 -12.06 -3.02 -7.84
C GLU A 286 -12.63 -3.35 -6.46
N ASP A 287 -13.74 -2.73 -6.08
CA ASP A 287 -14.50 -3.04 -4.86
C ASP A 287 -16.02 -3.20 -5.13
N ARG A 288 -16.42 -3.25 -6.39
CA ARG A 288 -17.84 -3.41 -6.77
C ARG A 288 -18.45 -4.73 -6.27
N TYR A 289 -17.61 -5.73 -5.91
CA TYR A 289 -18.07 -6.95 -5.26
C TYR A 289 -18.71 -6.68 -3.89
N GLU A 290 -18.21 -5.72 -3.12
CA GLU A 290 -18.80 -5.31 -1.85
C GLU A 290 -20.02 -4.40 -2.04
N LYS A 291 -19.91 -3.43 -2.95
CA LYS A 291 -20.88 -2.35 -3.11
C LYS A 291 -22.05 -2.71 -4.02
N GLN A 292 -21.83 -3.58 -5.01
CA GLN A 292 -22.77 -3.84 -6.09
C GLN A 292 -23.00 -5.34 -6.37
N GLY A 293 -22.34 -6.23 -5.60
CA GLY A 293 -22.46 -7.68 -5.77
C GLY A 293 -21.84 -8.21 -7.06
N LEU A 294 -20.73 -7.60 -7.52
CA LEU A 294 -19.98 -8.09 -8.68
C LEU A 294 -19.56 -9.55 -8.45
N ASP A 295 -19.94 -10.40 -9.38
CA ASP A 295 -19.55 -11.81 -9.44
C ASP A 295 -18.60 -12.00 -10.64
N PRO A 296 -17.35 -12.48 -10.43
CA PRO A 296 -16.37 -12.64 -11.52
C PRO A 296 -16.80 -13.61 -12.64
N ALA A 297 -17.80 -14.45 -12.39
CA ALA A 297 -18.36 -15.38 -13.38
C ALA A 297 -19.58 -14.84 -14.13
N LYS A 298 -20.14 -13.68 -13.73
CA LYS A 298 -21.41 -13.14 -14.22
C LYS A 298 -21.24 -11.75 -14.81
N PRO A 299 -21.02 -11.63 -16.14
CA PRO A 299 -20.81 -10.33 -16.82
C PRO A 299 -21.92 -9.31 -16.59
N GLU A 300 -23.16 -9.74 -16.39
CA GLU A 300 -24.31 -8.86 -16.12
C GLU A 300 -24.19 -8.10 -14.79
N THR A 301 -23.34 -8.55 -13.88
CA THR A 301 -23.09 -7.91 -12.58
C THR A 301 -22.00 -6.82 -12.65
N TRP A 302 -21.24 -6.73 -13.75
CA TRP A 302 -20.13 -5.78 -13.89
C TRP A 302 -20.64 -4.42 -14.44
N LYS A 303 -21.03 -3.53 -13.55
CA LYS A 303 -21.55 -2.19 -13.93
C LYS A 303 -20.69 -1.10 -13.29
N PRO A 304 -20.04 -0.22 -14.12
CA PRO A 304 -19.93 -0.28 -15.59
C PRO A 304 -19.24 -1.55 -16.08
N SER A 305 -19.55 -1.93 -17.34
CA SER A 305 -18.87 -3.05 -18.02
C SER A 305 -17.41 -2.69 -18.34
N MET A 306 -16.58 -3.68 -18.69
CA MET A 306 -15.18 -3.47 -19.06
C MET A 306 -15.03 -2.52 -20.26
N THR A 307 -15.92 -2.63 -21.24
CA THR A 307 -15.94 -1.76 -22.42
C THR A 307 -16.34 -0.33 -22.07
N GLU A 308 -17.31 -0.14 -21.17
CA GLU A 308 -17.72 1.18 -20.70
C GLU A 308 -16.61 1.84 -19.88
N LEU A 309 -15.93 1.13 -19.00
CA LEU A 309 -14.76 1.64 -18.24
C LEU A 309 -13.67 2.11 -19.21
N LYS A 310 -13.35 1.29 -20.23
CA LYS A 310 -12.36 1.66 -21.26
C LYS A 310 -12.77 2.91 -22.03
N ALA A 311 -14.05 3.00 -22.42
CA ALA A 311 -14.59 4.16 -23.15
C ALA A 311 -14.56 5.46 -22.31
N GLN A 312 -14.67 5.34 -20.98
CA GLN A 312 -14.55 6.46 -20.04
C GLN A 312 -13.09 6.90 -19.79
N GLY A 313 -12.10 6.19 -20.35
CA GLY A 313 -10.69 6.53 -20.24
C GLY A 313 -9.92 5.73 -19.19
N VAL A 314 -10.55 4.80 -18.49
CA VAL A 314 -9.83 3.85 -17.59
C VAL A 314 -8.89 3.00 -18.45
N LYS A 315 -7.65 2.86 -18.01
CA LYS A 315 -6.63 2.06 -18.71
C LYS A 315 -6.21 0.84 -17.94
N ILE A 316 -6.16 0.95 -16.62
CA ILE A 316 -5.68 -0.09 -15.71
C ILE A 316 -6.74 -0.36 -14.65
N LEU A 317 -7.06 -1.65 -14.44
CA LEU A 317 -7.86 -2.11 -13.31
C LEU A 317 -6.94 -2.71 -12.23
N GLY A 318 -7.27 -2.46 -10.97
CA GLY A 318 -6.65 -3.08 -9.81
C GLY A 318 -7.61 -4.04 -9.11
N PRO A 319 -7.79 -5.28 -9.60
CA PRO A 319 -8.70 -6.25 -8.98
C PRO A 319 -8.01 -7.10 -7.92
N PRO A 320 -8.73 -7.56 -6.87
CA PRO A 320 -8.23 -8.57 -5.95
C PRO A 320 -8.03 -9.92 -6.69
N ILE A 321 -7.08 -10.71 -6.22
CA ILE A 321 -6.65 -11.96 -6.87
C ILE A 321 -7.83 -12.87 -7.24
N TYR A 322 -8.78 -13.05 -6.32
CA TYR A 322 -9.89 -13.98 -6.53
C TYR A 322 -10.79 -13.62 -7.71
N THR A 323 -10.91 -12.33 -8.07
CA THR A 323 -11.74 -11.93 -9.22
C THR A 323 -11.11 -12.35 -10.55
N MET A 324 -9.79 -12.50 -10.58
CA MET A 324 -9.03 -12.85 -11.78
C MET A 324 -8.93 -14.36 -12.03
N LEU A 325 -9.28 -15.18 -11.06
CA LEU A 325 -9.05 -16.62 -11.06
C LEU A 325 -10.35 -17.41 -10.93
N ALA A 326 -10.36 -18.59 -11.55
CA ALA A 326 -11.43 -19.58 -11.45
C ALA A 326 -10.82 -20.99 -11.46
N LEU A 327 -11.64 -22.00 -11.14
CA LEU A 327 -11.29 -23.40 -11.37
C LEU A 327 -11.96 -23.90 -12.64
N ASN A 328 -11.22 -24.63 -13.46
CA ASN A 328 -11.80 -25.37 -14.60
C ASN A 328 -12.43 -26.69 -14.13
N ALA A 329 -12.99 -27.46 -15.07
CA ALA A 329 -13.65 -28.74 -14.79
C ALA A 329 -12.73 -29.79 -14.13
N GLU A 330 -11.43 -29.69 -14.37
CA GLU A 330 -10.40 -30.57 -13.77
C GLU A 330 -9.86 -30.02 -12.43
N GLY A 331 -10.45 -28.94 -11.88
CA GLY A 331 -10.03 -28.32 -10.63
C GLY A 331 -8.70 -27.55 -10.71
N LYS A 332 -8.23 -27.21 -11.91
CA LYS A 332 -7.01 -26.41 -12.10
C LYS A 332 -7.35 -24.93 -12.08
N ILE A 333 -6.42 -24.12 -11.52
CA ILE A 333 -6.52 -22.68 -11.51
C ILE A 333 -6.33 -22.13 -12.93
N VAL A 334 -7.26 -21.30 -13.39
CA VAL A 334 -7.29 -20.68 -14.73
C VAL A 334 -7.79 -19.23 -14.63
N PRO A 335 -7.57 -18.40 -15.68
CA PRO A 335 -8.17 -17.05 -15.73
C PRO A 335 -9.71 -17.09 -15.66
N SER A 336 -10.28 -16.21 -14.85
CA SER A 336 -11.74 -16.03 -14.76
C SER A 336 -12.32 -15.37 -16.01
N GLU A 337 -13.65 -15.38 -16.15
CA GLU A 337 -14.35 -14.61 -17.20
C GLU A 337 -14.13 -13.09 -17.04
N TYR A 338 -14.06 -12.61 -15.78
CA TYR A 338 -13.71 -11.21 -15.48
C TYR A 338 -12.34 -10.82 -16.08
N ALA A 339 -11.30 -11.61 -15.81
CA ALA A 339 -9.96 -11.34 -16.33
C ALA A 339 -9.91 -11.37 -17.87
N LYS A 340 -10.56 -12.37 -18.48
CA LYS A 340 -10.65 -12.48 -19.94
C LYS A 340 -11.35 -11.27 -20.56
N ALA A 341 -12.46 -10.84 -19.99
CA ALA A 341 -13.23 -9.69 -20.48
C ALA A 341 -12.46 -8.37 -20.35
N ALA A 342 -11.75 -8.16 -19.21
CA ALA A 342 -10.92 -6.98 -19.01
C ALA A 342 -9.80 -6.90 -20.07
N LYS A 343 -9.10 -8.02 -20.32
CA LYS A 343 -8.06 -8.11 -21.36
C LYS A 343 -8.64 -7.90 -22.76
N ALA A 344 -9.80 -8.50 -23.07
CA ALA A 344 -10.47 -8.32 -24.36
C ALA A 344 -10.89 -6.86 -24.61
N ALA A 345 -11.28 -6.11 -23.57
CA ALA A 345 -11.54 -4.68 -23.64
C ALA A 345 -10.27 -3.82 -23.74
N GLY A 346 -9.08 -4.42 -23.71
CA GLY A 346 -7.79 -3.71 -23.76
C GLY A 346 -7.45 -2.99 -22.45
N LEU A 347 -7.95 -3.47 -21.32
CA LEU A 347 -7.57 -3.01 -20.00
C LEU A 347 -6.34 -3.79 -19.51
N GLU A 348 -5.40 -3.10 -18.88
CA GLU A 348 -4.31 -3.72 -18.12
C GLU A 348 -4.80 -4.10 -16.72
N LEU A 349 -4.15 -5.10 -16.11
CA LEU A 349 -4.49 -5.58 -14.77
C LEU A 349 -3.28 -5.48 -13.85
N ILE A 350 -3.46 -4.92 -12.65
CA ILE A 350 -2.51 -4.97 -11.54
C ILE A 350 -3.23 -5.62 -10.37
N GLY A 351 -2.81 -6.85 -10.02
CA GLY A 351 -3.51 -7.63 -9.00
C GLY A 351 -3.06 -7.35 -7.57
N TRP A 352 -3.97 -7.45 -6.59
CA TRP A 352 -3.68 -7.32 -5.17
C TRP A 352 -4.38 -8.42 -4.37
N SER A 353 -3.85 -8.96 -3.26
CA SER A 353 -2.48 -8.85 -2.79
C SER A 353 -1.99 -10.22 -2.34
N LEU A 354 -0.74 -10.56 -2.67
CA LEU A 354 -0.11 -11.79 -2.18
C LEU A 354 0.25 -11.64 -0.69
N GLU A 355 0.30 -12.78 0.02
CA GLU A 355 0.63 -12.98 1.43
C GLU A 355 -0.40 -12.44 2.44
N ARG A 356 -1.35 -11.61 2.06
CA ARG A 356 -2.29 -10.93 2.97
C ARG A 356 -3.25 -11.89 3.69
N ASP A 357 -3.61 -13.00 3.05
CA ASP A 357 -4.46 -14.04 3.67
C ASP A 357 -3.74 -14.89 4.73
N GLY A 358 -2.43 -14.72 4.89
CA GLY A 358 -1.58 -15.57 5.74
C GLY A 358 -1.21 -16.89 5.09
N PRO A 359 -0.86 -17.91 5.91
CA PRO A 359 -0.46 -19.23 5.41
C PRO A 359 -1.57 -19.91 4.60
N LEU A 360 -1.21 -20.42 3.41
CA LEU A 360 -2.18 -21.00 2.46
C LEU A 360 -2.57 -22.45 2.77
N ASN A 361 -1.95 -23.09 3.75
CA ASN A 361 -2.24 -24.47 4.13
C ASN A 361 -3.66 -24.72 4.66
N LYS A 362 -4.49 -23.68 4.70
CA LYS A 362 -5.92 -23.73 5.07
C LYS A 362 -6.83 -23.24 3.95
N GLY A 363 -6.36 -23.24 2.71
CA GLY A 363 -7.13 -22.88 1.51
C GLY A 363 -7.13 -21.40 1.16
N GLY A 364 -6.23 -20.58 1.76
CA GLY A 364 -6.24 -19.13 1.62
C GLY A 364 -7.51 -18.51 2.21
N GLY A 365 -7.59 -17.19 2.22
CA GLY A 365 -8.74 -16.46 2.73
C GLY A 365 -9.55 -15.80 1.61
N PHE A 366 -9.74 -14.50 1.77
CA PHE A 366 -10.47 -13.66 0.82
C PHE A 366 -9.85 -13.67 -0.58
N TYR A 367 -8.51 -13.50 -0.67
CA TYR A 367 -7.81 -13.36 -1.95
C TYR A 367 -7.78 -14.63 -2.80
N HIS A 368 -8.07 -15.79 -2.20
CA HIS A 368 -8.05 -17.10 -2.89
C HIS A 368 -9.42 -17.77 -2.91
N SER A 369 -10.51 -17.07 -2.55
CA SER A 369 -11.84 -17.64 -2.32
C SER A 369 -12.41 -18.41 -3.52
N THR A 370 -12.19 -17.96 -4.76
CA THR A 370 -12.66 -18.61 -5.99
C THR A 370 -11.86 -19.88 -6.36
N VAL A 371 -10.65 -20.02 -5.82
CA VAL A 371 -9.75 -21.14 -6.10
C VAL A 371 -9.38 -21.94 -4.86
N LYS A 372 -10.09 -21.72 -3.75
CA LYS A 372 -9.83 -22.34 -2.44
C LYS A 372 -9.66 -23.84 -2.50
N ALA A 373 -10.42 -24.56 -3.34
CA ALA A 373 -10.35 -26.01 -3.45
C ALA A 373 -9.03 -26.51 -4.06
N ALA A 374 -8.26 -25.64 -4.74
CA ALA A 374 -6.96 -25.96 -5.30
C ALA A 374 -5.77 -25.49 -4.43
N ILE A 375 -6.05 -24.79 -3.32
CA ILE A 375 -5.04 -24.19 -2.41
C ILE A 375 -4.97 -25.02 -1.13
N ASP A 376 -3.84 -25.67 -0.87
CA ASP A 376 -3.64 -26.50 0.31
C ASP A 376 -2.27 -26.34 1.00
N ARG A 377 -1.38 -25.52 0.44
CA ARG A 377 -0.01 -25.31 0.93
C ARG A 377 0.57 -23.96 0.56
N ASP A 378 1.58 -23.51 1.28
CA ASP A 378 2.19 -22.18 1.07
C ASP A 378 2.84 -22.03 -0.30
N GLY A 379 3.35 -23.12 -0.90
CA GLY A 379 3.91 -23.13 -2.25
C GLY A 379 2.91 -22.80 -3.35
N ASP A 380 1.61 -22.92 -3.09
CA ASP A 380 0.56 -22.54 -4.05
C ASP A 380 0.56 -21.03 -4.34
N THR A 381 1.18 -20.19 -3.48
CA THR A 381 1.45 -18.77 -3.77
C THR A 381 2.15 -18.60 -5.12
N LEU A 382 3.19 -19.42 -5.40
CA LEU A 382 3.92 -19.35 -6.66
C LEU A 382 3.13 -19.94 -7.83
N THR A 383 2.28 -20.94 -7.58
CA THR A 383 1.35 -21.50 -8.59
C THR A 383 0.30 -20.46 -9.00
N VAL A 384 -0.29 -19.77 -8.05
CA VAL A 384 -1.23 -18.66 -8.28
C VAL A 384 -0.55 -17.53 -9.05
N LEU A 385 0.66 -17.14 -8.63
CA LEU A 385 1.43 -16.08 -9.27
C LEU A 385 1.77 -16.44 -10.73
N ASP A 386 2.11 -17.70 -11.03
CA ASP A 386 2.39 -18.15 -12.39
C ASP A 386 1.16 -18.06 -13.30
N VAL A 387 -0.02 -18.44 -12.81
CA VAL A 387 -1.27 -18.28 -13.57
C VAL A 387 -1.58 -16.80 -13.82
N LEU A 388 -1.45 -15.97 -12.79
CA LEU A 388 -1.66 -14.52 -12.92
C LEU A 388 -0.69 -13.88 -13.93
N ALA A 389 0.59 -14.21 -13.84
CA ALA A 389 1.61 -13.64 -14.72
C ALA A 389 1.49 -14.15 -16.16
N LYS A 390 1.39 -15.47 -16.38
CA LYS A 390 1.48 -16.08 -17.71
C LYS A 390 0.14 -16.23 -18.42
N GLN A 391 -0.93 -16.57 -17.69
CA GLN A 391 -2.23 -16.88 -18.31
C GLN A 391 -3.18 -15.67 -18.26
N VAL A 392 -3.30 -14.99 -17.12
CA VAL A 392 -4.07 -13.74 -17.02
C VAL A 392 -3.30 -12.61 -17.73
N GLY A 393 -1.97 -12.60 -17.62
CA GLY A 393 -1.12 -11.58 -18.19
C GLY A 393 -1.26 -10.26 -17.41
N VAL A 394 -1.19 -10.33 -16.08
CA VAL A 394 -1.17 -9.12 -15.25
C VAL A 394 0.11 -8.32 -15.51
N ARG A 395 0.00 -7.01 -15.46
CA ARG A 395 1.14 -6.08 -15.61
C ARG A 395 2.06 -6.15 -14.39
N ALA A 396 1.47 -6.25 -13.19
CA ALA A 396 2.17 -6.26 -11.92
C ALA A 396 1.31 -6.89 -10.82
N MET A 397 1.96 -7.21 -9.69
CA MET A 397 1.33 -7.77 -8.51
C MET A 397 1.75 -7.03 -7.25
N PHE A 398 0.78 -6.64 -6.45
CA PHE A 398 1.00 -6.22 -5.08
C PHE A 398 1.34 -7.42 -4.19
N SER A 399 2.33 -7.23 -3.32
CA SER A 399 2.78 -8.25 -2.37
C SER A 399 3.15 -7.60 -1.03
N ASP A 400 2.68 -8.20 0.07
CA ASP A 400 3.12 -7.83 1.42
C ASP A 400 4.58 -8.25 1.68
N TRP A 401 5.16 -9.06 0.78
CA TRP A 401 6.55 -9.49 0.80
C TRP A 401 7.16 -9.46 -0.60
N PRO A 402 7.57 -8.30 -1.11
CA PRO A 402 8.01 -8.09 -2.50
C PRO A 402 9.07 -9.07 -2.99
N ALA A 403 9.86 -9.68 -2.08
CA ALA A 403 10.81 -10.72 -2.46
C ALA A 403 10.18 -11.90 -3.20
N THR A 404 8.90 -12.23 -2.92
CA THR A 404 8.17 -13.31 -3.63
C THR A 404 8.00 -12.99 -5.10
N THR A 405 7.48 -11.79 -5.41
CA THR A 405 7.23 -11.33 -6.78
C THR A 405 8.53 -11.05 -7.53
N THR A 406 9.53 -10.49 -6.84
CA THR A 406 10.87 -10.23 -7.40
C THR A 406 11.60 -11.52 -7.76
N PHE A 407 11.58 -12.53 -6.88
CA PHE A 407 12.12 -13.85 -7.14
C PHE A 407 11.48 -14.47 -8.38
N TYR A 408 10.16 -14.55 -8.40
CA TYR A 408 9.42 -15.11 -9.51
C TYR A 408 9.75 -14.40 -10.83
N ALA A 409 9.66 -13.08 -10.85
CA ALA A 409 9.92 -12.29 -12.06
C ALA A 409 11.35 -12.49 -12.58
N SER A 410 12.35 -12.49 -11.69
CA SER A 410 13.75 -12.73 -12.07
C SER A 410 13.95 -14.12 -12.65
N CYS A 411 13.37 -15.16 -12.03
CA CYS A 411 13.47 -16.54 -12.52
C CYS A 411 12.77 -16.77 -13.86
N MET A 412 11.68 -16.02 -14.12
CA MET A 412 10.92 -16.11 -15.37
C MET A 412 11.40 -15.11 -16.46
N GLY A 413 12.51 -14.40 -16.23
CA GLY A 413 13.06 -13.43 -17.18
C GLY A 413 12.14 -12.23 -17.44
N MET A 414 11.25 -11.90 -16.52
CA MET A 414 10.37 -10.73 -16.60
C MET A 414 11.15 -9.46 -16.22
N LYS A 415 10.86 -8.37 -16.94
CA LYS A 415 11.52 -7.07 -16.72
C LYS A 415 10.75 -6.19 -15.72
#